data_8e89ae888d85cd753e54efc363842b3a
#
_entry.id   8e89ae888d85cd753e54efc363842b3a
#
_cell.length_a   1.000
_cell.length_b   1.000
_cell.length_c   1.000
_cell.angle_alpha   90.00
_cell.angle_beta   90.00
_cell.angle_gamma   90.00
#
_symmetry.space_group_name_H-M   'P 1'
#
loop_
_entity.id
_entity.type
_entity.pdbx_description
1 polymer ?
#
loop_
_entity_poly.entity_id
_entity_poly.type
_entity_poly.pdbx_seq_one_letter_code
_entity_poly.pdbx_strand_id
1 'polypeptide(L)'
;TYKIRKDAKWVTAEGEEYAPVKAQDFVTGLKHAVEGKSKGLSVISSSIKGLNAYINGETNDFSTVGVKAVDDNTLEYTLNQPETFWNDKTTNGVMMPINEDFLKSKGESFGAPTDPSSILYNGPFVLKSITAKSSIEMAKNDAYWDKDAVKIQNIKFTYWDGKDQDVVAKGFSEGQYSKARIYPTSSTYEKYAAEFKDNIFFNEPGSA
;
A
#
# COMPACT_ATOMS: atom_id res chain seq x y z
N THR A 1 -14.92 -9.75 12.14
CA THR A 1 -14.55 -10.93 11.33
C THR A 1 -14.59 -10.56 9.86
N TYR A 2 -13.58 -10.95 9.08
CA TYR A 2 -13.45 -10.74 7.64
C TYR A 2 -13.36 -12.08 6.92
N LYS A 3 -13.99 -12.16 5.74
CA LYS A 3 -13.83 -13.30 4.85
C LYS A 3 -12.85 -12.94 3.73
N ILE A 4 -11.76 -13.68 3.67
CA ILE A 4 -10.77 -13.55 2.61
C ILE A 4 -11.31 -14.23 1.36
N ARG A 5 -11.24 -13.53 0.23
CA ARG A 5 -11.69 -14.06 -1.05
C ARG A 5 -10.78 -15.19 -1.52
N LYS A 6 -11.36 -16.22 -2.12
CA LYS A 6 -10.62 -17.43 -2.51
C LYS A 6 -9.84 -17.29 -3.81
N ASP A 7 -10.14 -16.26 -4.60
CA ASP A 7 -9.55 -15.97 -5.91
C ASP A 7 -8.42 -14.93 -5.84
N ALA A 8 -8.09 -14.41 -4.64
CA ALA A 8 -6.91 -13.57 -4.45
C ALA A 8 -5.65 -14.43 -4.40
N LYS A 9 -4.64 -14.01 -5.17
CA LYS A 9 -3.38 -14.74 -5.30
C LYS A 9 -2.18 -13.83 -5.09
N TRP A 10 -1.15 -14.40 -4.50
CA TRP A 10 0.19 -13.84 -4.52
C TRP A 10 0.85 -14.11 -5.87
N VAL A 11 1.51 -13.11 -6.43
CA VAL A 11 2.31 -13.23 -7.65
C VAL A 11 3.70 -12.66 -7.45
N THR A 12 4.66 -13.16 -8.23
CA THR A 12 6.02 -12.64 -8.29
C THR A 12 6.08 -11.31 -9.09
N ALA A 13 7.23 -10.66 -9.12
CA ALA A 13 7.47 -9.48 -9.96
C ALA A 13 7.32 -9.78 -11.47
N GLU A 14 7.53 -11.02 -11.89
CA GLU A 14 7.33 -11.50 -13.25
C GLU A 14 5.84 -11.70 -13.57
N GLY A 15 4.97 -11.79 -12.55
CA GLY A 15 3.54 -12.03 -12.68
C GLY A 15 3.15 -13.51 -12.57
N GLU A 16 4.06 -14.35 -12.13
CA GLU A 16 3.80 -15.78 -11.93
C GLU A 16 3.03 -16.00 -10.62
N GLU A 17 2.02 -16.87 -10.65
CA GLU A 17 1.27 -17.24 -9.45
C GLU A 17 2.18 -17.99 -8.46
N TYR A 18 2.21 -17.52 -7.21
CA TYR A 18 3.01 -18.10 -6.14
C TYR A 18 2.18 -18.92 -5.15
N ALA A 19 1.11 -18.32 -4.61
CA ALA A 19 0.24 -18.97 -3.62
C ALA A 19 -1.12 -18.24 -3.53
N PRO A 20 -2.18 -18.88 -2.99
CA PRO A 20 -3.39 -18.16 -2.60
C PRO A 20 -3.11 -17.21 -1.42
N VAL A 21 -3.83 -16.08 -1.35
CA VAL A 21 -3.82 -15.20 -0.18
C VAL A 21 -4.68 -15.83 0.92
N LYS A 22 -4.14 -15.92 2.14
CA LYS A 22 -4.78 -16.53 3.29
C LYS A 22 -4.96 -15.54 4.45
N ALA A 23 -5.85 -15.86 5.37
CA ALA A 23 -6.04 -15.09 6.59
C ALA A 23 -4.76 -15.00 7.44
N GLN A 24 -3.93 -16.05 7.45
CA GLN A 24 -2.64 -16.05 8.15
C GLN A 24 -1.68 -14.99 7.62
N ASP A 25 -1.75 -14.64 6.34
CA ASP A 25 -0.89 -13.62 5.74
C ASP A 25 -1.10 -12.24 6.38
N PHE A 26 -2.32 -11.92 6.83
CA PHE A 26 -2.63 -10.69 7.56
C PHE A 26 -2.07 -10.69 8.99
N VAL A 27 -2.09 -11.85 9.65
CA VAL A 27 -1.45 -12.03 10.97
C VAL A 27 0.06 -11.84 10.85
N THR A 28 0.66 -12.45 9.85
CA THR A 28 2.10 -12.32 9.52
C THR A 28 2.46 -10.87 9.19
N GLY A 29 1.65 -10.18 8.38
CA GLY A 29 1.87 -8.78 8.01
C GLY A 29 1.89 -7.85 9.23
N LEU A 30 0.90 -7.98 10.12
CA LEU A 30 0.85 -7.18 11.35
C LEU A 30 2.04 -7.47 12.27
N LYS A 31 2.38 -8.75 12.46
CA LYS A 31 3.55 -9.15 13.27
C LYS A 31 4.83 -8.54 12.70
N HIS A 32 5.07 -8.68 11.41
CA HIS A 32 6.23 -8.10 10.73
C HIS A 32 6.29 -6.57 10.86
N ALA A 33 5.16 -5.87 10.75
CA ALA A 33 5.10 -4.43 10.96
C ALA A 33 5.51 -4.02 12.38
N VAL A 34 5.14 -4.80 13.39
CA VAL A 34 5.54 -4.54 14.80
C VAL A 34 7.03 -4.82 14.99
N GLU A 35 7.53 -5.96 14.53
CA GLU A 35 8.96 -6.34 14.63
C GLU A 35 9.85 -5.32 13.89
N GLY A 36 9.39 -4.83 12.74
CA GLY A 36 10.03 -3.76 11.97
C GLY A 36 9.83 -2.35 12.53
N LYS A 37 9.13 -2.18 13.66
CA LYS A 37 8.84 -0.88 14.30
C LYS A 37 8.25 0.15 13.34
N SER A 38 7.29 -0.26 12.52
CA SER A 38 6.64 0.60 11.54
C SER A 38 5.97 1.82 12.20
N LYS A 39 6.22 3.00 11.65
CA LYS A 39 5.60 4.26 12.13
C LYS A 39 4.07 4.26 12.00
N GLY A 40 3.52 3.52 11.03
CA GLY A 40 2.09 3.40 10.84
C GLY A 40 1.33 2.67 11.96
N LEU A 41 2.02 1.99 12.87
CA LEU A 41 1.41 1.29 14.01
C LEU A 41 0.62 2.22 14.93
N SER A 42 0.96 3.49 15.02
CA SER A 42 0.23 4.49 15.81
C SER A 42 -1.26 4.59 15.44
N VAL A 43 -1.63 4.27 14.19
CA VAL A 43 -3.02 4.32 13.71
C VAL A 43 -3.89 3.24 14.36
N ILE A 44 -3.30 2.07 14.69
CA ILE A 44 -4.03 0.85 15.10
C ILE A 44 -3.65 0.34 16.49
N SER A 45 -2.55 0.82 17.06
CA SER A 45 -1.98 0.25 18.29
C SER A 45 -2.92 0.29 19.48
N SER A 46 -3.75 1.33 19.61
CA SER A 46 -4.77 1.46 20.66
C SER A 46 -6.07 0.72 20.33
N SER A 47 -6.30 0.36 19.08
CA SER A 47 -7.54 -0.29 18.64
C SER A 47 -7.55 -1.78 18.87
N ILE A 48 -6.48 -2.48 18.50
CA ILE A 48 -6.39 -3.94 18.58
C ILE A 48 -6.02 -4.36 20.00
N LYS A 49 -6.81 -5.28 20.58
CA LYS A 49 -6.55 -5.81 21.92
C LYS A 49 -5.14 -6.39 22.02
N GLY A 50 -4.43 -6.05 23.10
CA GLY A 50 -3.08 -6.56 23.40
C GLY A 50 -1.95 -6.01 22.52
N LEU A 51 -2.25 -5.28 21.44
CA LEU A 51 -1.22 -4.80 20.52
C LEU A 51 -0.24 -3.82 21.17
N ASN A 52 -0.73 -2.87 21.97
CA ASN A 52 0.14 -1.95 22.70
C ASN A 52 1.06 -2.67 23.69
N ALA A 53 0.55 -3.64 24.44
CA ALA A 53 1.36 -4.42 25.38
C ALA A 53 2.50 -5.16 24.65
N TYR A 54 2.20 -5.72 23.47
CA TYR A 54 3.21 -6.40 22.65
C TYR A 54 4.24 -5.40 22.09
N ILE A 55 3.81 -4.24 21.56
CA ILE A 55 4.71 -3.19 21.05
C ILE A 55 5.65 -2.66 22.13
N ASN A 56 5.15 -2.51 23.36
CA ASN A 56 5.92 -1.99 24.50
C ASN A 56 6.82 -3.05 25.17
N GLY A 57 6.75 -4.30 24.73
CA GLY A 57 7.55 -5.39 25.30
C GLY A 57 7.04 -5.90 26.66
N GLU A 58 5.78 -5.60 27.01
CA GLU A 58 5.12 -6.13 28.22
C GLU A 58 4.81 -7.62 28.10
N THR A 59 4.73 -8.10 26.86
CA THR A 59 4.64 -9.51 26.48
C THR A 59 5.41 -9.77 25.20
N ASN A 60 6.00 -10.97 25.08
CA ASN A 60 6.66 -11.45 23.86
C ASN A 60 5.80 -12.47 23.09
N ASP A 61 4.60 -12.75 23.60
CA ASP A 61 3.67 -13.71 22.99
C ASP A 61 2.67 -12.98 22.07
N PHE A 62 2.91 -13.06 20.75
CA PHE A 62 2.03 -12.44 19.76
C PHE A 62 0.62 -13.06 19.73
N SER A 63 0.43 -14.27 20.27
CA SER A 63 -0.90 -14.89 20.37
C SER A 63 -1.87 -14.12 21.29
N THR A 64 -1.35 -13.23 22.14
CA THR A 64 -2.14 -12.34 23.01
C THR A 64 -2.71 -11.12 22.26
N VAL A 65 -2.21 -10.87 21.05
CA VAL A 65 -2.69 -9.79 20.19
C VAL A 65 -4.01 -10.20 19.52
N GLY A 66 -4.98 -9.31 19.52
CA GLY A 66 -6.32 -9.53 18.99
C GLY A 66 -6.41 -9.63 17.47
N VAL A 67 -5.54 -10.42 16.84
CA VAL A 67 -5.59 -10.80 15.43
C VAL A 67 -5.43 -12.30 15.29
N LYS A 68 -6.31 -12.97 14.54
CA LYS A 68 -6.30 -14.42 14.41
C LYS A 68 -6.82 -14.87 13.05
N ALA A 69 -6.10 -15.80 12.44
CA ALA A 69 -6.63 -16.63 11.36
C ALA A 69 -7.43 -17.78 11.97
N VAL A 70 -8.76 -17.76 11.81
CA VAL A 70 -9.65 -18.81 12.30
C VAL A 70 -9.56 -20.06 11.42
N ASP A 71 -9.48 -19.81 10.11
CA ASP A 71 -9.21 -20.76 9.05
C ASP A 71 -8.51 -20.02 7.89
N ASP A 72 -8.20 -20.71 6.79
CA ASP A 72 -7.51 -20.12 5.64
C ASP A 72 -8.20 -18.85 5.08
N ASN A 73 -9.51 -18.76 5.20
CA ASN A 73 -10.31 -17.68 4.62
C ASN A 73 -11.02 -16.80 5.65
N THR A 74 -10.82 -17.01 6.93
CA THR A 74 -11.50 -16.25 7.99
C THR A 74 -10.50 -15.57 8.91
N LEU A 75 -10.45 -14.24 8.84
CA LEU A 75 -9.64 -13.38 9.69
C LEU A 75 -10.51 -12.74 10.76
N GLU A 76 -10.07 -12.76 12.00
CA GLU A 76 -10.75 -12.15 13.13
C GLU A 76 -9.85 -11.11 13.80
N TYR A 77 -10.41 -9.92 14.05
CA TYR A 77 -9.83 -8.90 14.93
C TYR A 77 -10.67 -8.75 16.18
N THR A 78 -10.02 -8.68 17.33
CA THR A 78 -10.61 -8.32 18.61
C THR A 78 -10.13 -6.92 18.98
N LEU A 79 -11.07 -5.99 19.13
CA LEU A 79 -10.79 -4.60 19.47
C LEU A 79 -10.90 -4.37 20.98
N ASN A 80 -10.21 -3.34 21.49
CA ASN A 80 -10.35 -2.90 22.88
C ASN A 80 -11.74 -2.32 23.17
N GLN A 81 -12.34 -1.67 22.14
CA GLN A 81 -13.68 -1.10 22.20
C GLN A 81 -14.28 -1.02 20.78
N PRO A 82 -15.60 -0.90 20.63
CA PRO A 82 -16.22 -0.68 19.33
C PRO A 82 -15.73 0.62 18.66
N GLU A 83 -15.34 0.54 17.39
CA GLU A 83 -14.91 1.69 16.58
C GLU A 83 -15.71 1.76 15.28
N THR A 84 -16.37 2.88 15.00
CA THR A 84 -17.20 3.07 13.81
C THR A 84 -16.38 3.13 12.52
N PHE A 85 -15.15 3.61 12.61
CA PHE A 85 -14.20 3.76 11.48
C PHE A 85 -13.12 2.67 11.45
N TRP A 86 -13.36 1.53 12.10
CA TRP A 86 -12.40 0.42 12.10
C TRP A 86 -12.07 -0.09 10.68
N ASN A 87 -13.08 -0.18 9.82
CA ASN A 87 -12.88 -0.64 8.44
C ASN A 87 -11.93 0.29 7.67
N ASP A 88 -12.00 1.60 7.89
CA ASP A 88 -11.06 2.55 7.27
C ASP A 88 -9.63 2.33 7.75
N LYS A 89 -9.44 2.03 9.04
CA LYS A 89 -8.12 1.67 9.59
C LYS A 89 -7.53 0.42 8.94
N THR A 90 -8.35 -0.57 8.57
CA THR A 90 -7.87 -1.80 7.92
C THR A 90 -7.28 -1.56 6.53
N THR A 91 -7.51 -0.39 5.92
CA THR A 91 -6.90 -0.01 4.62
C THR A 91 -5.49 0.56 4.78
N ASN A 92 -5.02 0.78 6.00
CA ASN A 92 -3.68 1.29 6.26
C ASN A 92 -2.60 0.26 5.86
N GLY A 93 -1.45 0.75 5.37
CA GLY A 93 -0.37 -0.11 4.90
C GLY A 93 0.16 -1.12 5.93
N VAL A 94 0.08 -0.82 7.24
CA VAL A 94 0.51 -1.75 8.31
C VAL A 94 -0.45 -2.94 8.49
N MET A 95 -1.63 -2.89 7.88
CA MET A 95 -2.63 -3.97 7.91
C MET A 95 -2.57 -4.86 6.67
N MET A 96 -1.67 -4.57 5.72
CA MET A 96 -1.53 -5.36 4.50
C MET A 96 -0.94 -6.73 4.78
N PRO A 97 -1.39 -7.77 4.05
CA PRO A 97 -0.92 -9.13 4.24
C PRO A 97 0.52 -9.31 3.74
N ILE A 98 1.23 -10.27 4.34
CA ILE A 98 2.56 -10.73 3.89
C ILE A 98 2.55 -12.26 3.92
N ASN A 99 2.97 -12.89 2.82
CA ASN A 99 3.12 -14.33 2.77
C ASN A 99 4.30 -14.78 3.64
N GLU A 100 4.03 -15.66 4.62
CA GLU A 100 5.01 -16.06 5.64
C GLU A 100 6.19 -16.85 5.04
N ASP A 101 5.92 -17.78 4.12
CA ASP A 101 6.96 -18.61 3.52
C ASP A 101 7.89 -17.76 2.64
N PHE A 102 7.32 -16.81 1.91
CA PHE A 102 8.12 -15.88 1.12
C PHE A 102 8.96 -14.95 2.01
N LEU A 103 8.38 -14.39 3.08
CA LEU A 103 9.09 -13.57 4.05
C LEU A 103 10.30 -14.34 4.62
N LYS A 104 10.10 -15.59 5.05
CA LYS A 104 11.17 -16.45 5.56
C LYS A 104 12.23 -16.74 4.49
N SER A 105 11.82 -16.99 3.25
CA SER A 105 12.74 -17.30 2.15
C SER A 105 13.64 -16.13 1.77
N LYS A 106 13.14 -14.90 1.91
CA LYS A 106 13.90 -13.66 1.61
C LYS A 106 14.75 -13.18 2.79
N GLY A 107 14.35 -13.46 4.02
CA GLY A 107 15.06 -13.01 5.22
C GLY A 107 15.31 -11.51 5.21
N GLU A 108 16.56 -11.09 5.38
CA GLU A 108 16.95 -9.67 5.42
C GLU A 108 16.76 -8.94 4.08
N SER A 109 16.65 -9.67 2.97
CA SER A 109 16.41 -9.07 1.64
C SER A 109 14.93 -8.79 1.37
N PHE A 110 14.01 -9.21 2.25
CA PHE A 110 12.59 -8.91 2.10
C PHE A 110 12.34 -7.39 2.10
N GLY A 111 11.63 -6.90 1.09
CA GLY A 111 11.30 -5.48 0.97
C GLY A 111 12.48 -4.59 0.58
N ALA A 112 13.56 -5.15 -0.02
CA ALA A 112 14.68 -4.36 -0.51
C ALA A 112 14.19 -3.27 -1.50
N PRO A 113 14.51 -1.97 -1.25
CA PRO A 113 13.82 -0.85 -1.91
C PRO A 113 13.96 -0.78 -3.43
N THR A 114 14.97 -1.40 -3.99
CA THR A 114 15.27 -1.34 -5.43
C THR A 114 15.11 -2.69 -6.15
N ASP A 115 14.69 -3.73 -5.42
CA ASP A 115 14.50 -5.08 -5.96
C ASP A 115 13.01 -5.45 -5.98
N PRO A 116 12.33 -5.38 -7.14
CA PRO A 116 10.95 -5.82 -7.28
C PRO A 116 10.70 -7.27 -6.87
N SER A 117 11.71 -8.14 -6.97
CA SER A 117 11.60 -9.56 -6.60
C SER A 117 11.70 -9.81 -5.09
N SER A 118 11.93 -8.77 -4.30
CA SER A 118 12.06 -8.87 -2.84
C SER A 118 10.72 -8.97 -2.10
N ILE A 119 9.60 -8.76 -2.80
CA ILE A 119 8.23 -8.88 -2.27
C ILE A 119 7.34 -9.65 -3.25
N LEU A 120 6.19 -10.12 -2.77
CA LEU A 120 5.08 -10.61 -3.59
C LEU A 120 4.00 -9.54 -3.74
N TYR A 121 3.18 -9.70 -4.76
CA TYR A 121 2.11 -8.79 -5.13
C TYR A 121 0.76 -9.50 -5.13
N ASN A 122 -0.30 -8.81 -4.70
CA ASN A 122 -1.68 -9.30 -4.80
C ASN A 122 -2.66 -8.20 -5.22
N GLY A 123 -2.15 -7.02 -5.55
CA GLY A 123 -2.91 -5.86 -6.02
C GLY A 123 -3.04 -5.82 -7.56
N PRO A 124 -3.66 -4.75 -8.07
CA PRO A 124 -3.91 -4.58 -9.51
C PRO A 124 -2.64 -4.37 -10.37
N PHE A 125 -1.52 -4.03 -9.74
CA PHE A 125 -0.25 -3.80 -10.42
C PHE A 125 0.89 -4.54 -9.71
N VAL A 126 1.91 -4.90 -10.50
CA VAL A 126 3.20 -5.41 -10.04
C VAL A 126 4.29 -4.38 -10.34
N LEU A 127 5.24 -4.23 -9.42
CA LEU A 127 6.40 -3.38 -9.60
C LEU A 127 7.37 -4.04 -10.59
N LYS A 128 7.79 -3.30 -11.60
CA LYS A 128 8.74 -3.78 -12.62
C LYS A 128 10.14 -3.23 -12.42
N SER A 129 10.25 -1.97 -12.02
CA SER A 129 11.55 -1.35 -11.75
C SER A 129 11.44 -0.17 -10.80
N ILE A 130 12.51 0.04 -10.03
CA ILE A 130 12.76 1.28 -9.29
C ILE A 130 14.17 1.74 -9.64
N THR A 131 14.27 2.90 -10.29
CA THR A 131 15.55 3.55 -10.57
C THR A 131 15.65 4.80 -9.72
N ALA A 132 16.60 4.79 -8.78
CA ALA A 132 16.78 5.87 -7.82
C ALA A 132 16.91 7.24 -8.53
N LYS A 133 16.16 8.24 -8.06
CA LYS A 133 16.10 9.59 -8.64
C LYS A 133 15.76 9.64 -10.14
N SER A 134 15.06 8.65 -10.64
CA SER A 134 14.64 8.55 -12.04
C SER A 134 13.18 8.15 -12.16
N SER A 135 12.83 6.87 -11.92
CA SER A 135 11.47 6.40 -12.11
C SER A 135 11.11 5.18 -11.27
N ILE A 136 9.80 5.00 -11.06
CA ILE A 136 9.18 3.76 -10.62
C ILE A 136 8.24 3.33 -11.73
N GLU A 137 8.35 2.07 -12.16
CA GLU A 137 7.52 1.51 -13.21
C GLU A 137 6.75 0.30 -12.71
N MET A 138 5.46 0.27 -13.02
CA MET A 138 4.55 -0.80 -12.64
C MET A 138 3.78 -1.27 -13.88
N ALA A 139 3.47 -2.56 -13.93
CA ALA A 139 2.63 -3.16 -14.96
C ALA A 139 1.38 -3.79 -14.33
N LYS A 140 0.31 -3.88 -15.12
CA LYS A 140 -0.93 -4.56 -14.74
C LYS A 140 -0.63 -5.98 -14.28
N ASN A 141 -1.31 -6.41 -13.21
CA ASN A 141 -1.29 -7.77 -12.71
C ASN A 141 -2.42 -8.57 -13.35
N ASP A 142 -2.11 -9.45 -14.29
CA ASP A 142 -3.12 -10.26 -14.99
C ASP A 142 -3.72 -11.39 -14.11
N ALA A 143 -3.12 -11.67 -12.96
CA ALA A 143 -3.66 -12.58 -11.95
C ALA A 143 -4.48 -11.85 -10.86
N TYR A 144 -4.67 -10.54 -10.97
CA TYR A 144 -5.52 -9.80 -10.04
C TYR A 144 -6.98 -10.23 -10.17
N TRP A 145 -7.64 -10.44 -9.04
CA TRP A 145 -9.01 -10.99 -9.01
C TRP A 145 -10.03 -10.14 -9.79
N ASP A 146 -9.82 -8.83 -9.88
CA ASP A 146 -10.68 -7.89 -10.63
C ASP A 146 -9.92 -7.25 -11.79
N LYS A 147 -9.12 -8.05 -12.49
CA LYS A 147 -8.29 -7.58 -13.60
C LYS A 147 -9.06 -6.89 -14.72
N ASP A 148 -10.32 -7.28 -14.92
CA ASP A 148 -11.15 -6.74 -16.02
C ASP A 148 -11.60 -5.29 -15.73
N ALA A 149 -11.67 -4.90 -14.45
CA ALA A 149 -11.90 -3.52 -14.05
C ALA A 149 -10.66 -2.63 -14.26
N VAL A 150 -9.45 -3.21 -14.30
CA VAL A 150 -8.19 -2.50 -14.47
C VAL A 150 -7.94 -2.22 -15.95
N LYS A 151 -8.12 -0.97 -16.37
CA LYS A 151 -7.96 -0.56 -17.78
C LYS A 151 -6.54 -0.06 -18.11
N ILE A 152 -5.82 0.43 -17.10
CA ILE A 152 -4.44 0.92 -17.25
C ILE A 152 -3.49 -0.28 -17.31
N GLN A 153 -2.60 -0.29 -18.33
CA GLN A 153 -1.63 -1.36 -18.51
C GLN A 153 -0.32 -1.09 -17.75
N ASN A 154 0.14 0.16 -17.78
CA ASN A 154 1.40 0.55 -17.16
C ASN A 154 1.23 1.86 -16.40
N ILE A 155 1.96 1.97 -15.28
CA ILE A 155 2.07 3.21 -14.50
C ILE A 155 3.55 3.54 -14.41
N LYS A 156 3.90 4.79 -14.73
CA LYS A 156 5.25 5.31 -14.56
C LYS A 156 5.21 6.56 -13.70
N PHE A 157 5.92 6.50 -12.58
CA PHE A 157 6.21 7.67 -11.77
C PHE A 157 7.59 8.19 -12.14
N THR A 158 7.68 9.46 -12.49
CA THR A 158 8.96 10.12 -12.79
C THR A 158 9.39 10.90 -11.56
N TYR A 159 10.67 10.81 -11.22
CA TYR A 159 11.24 11.55 -10.11
C TYR A 159 11.23 13.05 -10.37
N TRP A 160 10.86 13.79 -9.34
CA TRP A 160 10.96 15.24 -9.30
C TRP A 160 11.57 15.66 -7.95
N ASP A 161 12.54 16.58 -8.00
CA ASP A 161 13.30 17.01 -6.82
C ASP A 161 12.58 18.04 -5.93
N GLY A 162 11.37 18.44 -6.32
CA GLY A 162 10.53 19.37 -5.55
C GLY A 162 10.85 20.85 -5.74
N LYS A 163 11.84 21.23 -6.56
CA LYS A 163 12.31 22.61 -6.65
C LYS A 163 11.50 23.48 -7.61
N ASP A 164 11.24 22.96 -8.79
CA ASP A 164 10.54 23.71 -9.84
C ASP A 164 9.17 23.09 -10.14
N GLN A 165 8.11 23.75 -9.68
CA GLN A 165 6.74 23.30 -9.88
C GLN A 165 6.26 23.47 -11.34
N ASP A 166 6.88 24.38 -12.11
CA ASP A 166 6.56 24.56 -13.51
C ASP A 166 6.87 23.32 -14.34
N VAL A 167 7.91 22.58 -14.01
CA VAL A 167 8.28 21.33 -14.70
C VAL A 167 7.13 20.32 -14.71
N VAL A 168 6.41 20.19 -13.59
CA VAL A 168 5.30 19.25 -13.46
C VAL A 168 4.09 19.71 -14.28
N ALA A 169 3.73 20.98 -14.17
CA ALA A 169 2.62 21.56 -14.91
C ALA A 169 2.88 21.60 -16.41
N LYS A 170 4.10 21.96 -16.82
CA LYS A 170 4.55 21.94 -18.20
C LYS A 170 4.52 20.53 -18.79
N GLY A 171 5.04 19.54 -18.06
CA GLY A 171 4.99 18.14 -18.49
C GLY A 171 3.57 17.62 -18.71
N PHE A 172 2.59 18.10 -17.92
CA PHE A 172 1.17 17.81 -18.17
C PHE A 172 0.68 18.51 -19.45
N SER A 173 0.99 19.77 -19.62
CA SER A 173 0.65 20.56 -20.82
C SER A 173 1.18 19.94 -22.12
N GLU A 174 2.40 19.39 -22.05
CA GLU A 174 3.07 18.71 -23.17
C GLU A 174 2.67 17.22 -23.33
N GLY A 175 1.74 16.72 -22.51
CA GLY A 175 1.28 15.33 -22.57
C GLY A 175 2.28 14.30 -22.02
N GLN A 176 3.34 14.74 -21.33
CA GLN A 176 4.32 13.83 -20.71
C GLN A 176 3.75 13.16 -19.44
N TYR A 177 2.86 13.86 -18.73
CA TYR A 177 2.19 13.38 -17.53
C TYR A 177 0.68 13.35 -17.70
N SER A 178 0.03 12.32 -17.22
CA SER A 178 -1.44 12.22 -17.20
C SER A 178 -2.07 12.97 -16.03
N LYS A 179 -1.25 13.37 -15.04
CA LYS A 179 -1.69 14.10 -13.84
C LYS A 179 -0.56 15.02 -13.35
N ALA A 180 -0.93 16.25 -13.03
CA ALA A 180 -0.07 17.21 -12.35
C ALA A 180 -0.79 17.75 -11.11
N ARG A 181 -0.05 18.03 -10.04
CA ARG A 181 -0.55 18.75 -8.88
C ARG A 181 0.04 20.15 -8.88
N ILE A 182 -0.83 21.16 -8.90
CA ILE A 182 -0.46 22.56 -8.72
C ILE A 182 -1.08 23.08 -7.43
N TYR A 183 -0.33 23.91 -6.72
CA TYR A 183 -0.81 24.53 -5.49
C TYR A 183 -1.29 25.96 -5.76
N PRO A 184 -2.41 26.43 -5.16
CA PRO A 184 -2.90 27.80 -5.34
C PRO A 184 -1.87 28.89 -4.98
N THR A 185 -0.90 28.52 -4.14
CA THR A 185 0.21 29.40 -3.74
C THR A 185 1.37 29.46 -4.73
N SER A 186 1.33 28.63 -5.81
CA SER A 186 2.34 28.64 -6.85
C SER A 186 2.19 29.86 -7.74
N SER A 187 3.32 30.45 -8.16
CA SER A 187 3.33 31.57 -9.10
C SER A 187 2.74 31.24 -10.47
N THR A 188 2.64 29.96 -10.80
CA THR A 188 2.12 29.45 -12.08
C THR A 188 0.67 29.01 -12.03
N TYR A 189 0.06 29.07 -10.83
CA TYR A 189 -1.32 28.60 -10.64
C TYR A 189 -2.32 29.27 -11.56
N GLU A 190 -2.33 30.60 -11.64
CA GLU A 190 -3.30 31.37 -12.44
C GLU A 190 -3.21 31.01 -13.92
N LYS A 191 -1.98 30.86 -14.46
CA LYS A 191 -1.74 30.47 -15.84
C LYS A 191 -2.36 29.11 -16.14
N TYR A 192 -2.01 28.09 -15.36
CA TYR A 192 -2.48 26.72 -15.62
C TYR A 192 -3.94 26.53 -15.22
N ALA A 193 -4.44 27.26 -14.23
CA ALA A 193 -5.86 27.26 -13.90
C ALA A 193 -6.73 27.80 -15.02
N ALA A 194 -6.27 28.84 -15.74
CA ALA A 194 -6.96 29.36 -16.90
C ALA A 194 -6.85 28.42 -18.12
N GLU A 195 -5.66 27.86 -18.36
CA GLU A 195 -5.39 26.95 -19.48
C GLU A 195 -6.17 25.64 -19.39
N PHE A 196 -6.27 25.06 -18.19
CA PHE A 196 -6.88 23.74 -17.94
C PHE A 196 -8.15 23.81 -17.09
N LYS A 197 -8.91 24.89 -17.14
CA LYS A 197 -10.12 25.13 -16.31
C LYS A 197 -11.10 23.94 -16.28
N ASP A 198 -11.25 23.21 -17.37
CA ASP A 198 -12.15 22.08 -17.52
C ASP A 198 -11.57 20.75 -17.02
N ASN A 199 -10.26 20.74 -16.67
CA ASN A 199 -9.52 19.57 -16.22
C ASN A 199 -8.97 19.72 -14.79
N ILE A 200 -9.31 20.82 -14.10
CA ILE A 200 -8.89 21.06 -12.72
C ILE A 200 -9.91 20.46 -11.76
N PHE A 201 -9.40 19.67 -10.83
CA PHE A 201 -10.15 19.14 -9.70
C PHE A 201 -9.56 19.70 -8.43
N PHE A 202 -10.38 20.34 -7.61
CA PHE A 202 -9.98 20.78 -6.28
C PHE A 202 -10.16 19.61 -5.31
N ASN A 203 -9.07 19.24 -4.63
CA ASN A 203 -9.20 18.38 -3.48
C ASN A 203 -9.71 19.22 -2.31
N GLU A 204 -10.80 18.82 -1.69
CA GLU A 204 -11.18 19.40 -0.40
C GLU A 204 -10.04 19.15 0.60
N PRO A 205 -9.68 20.14 1.44
CA PRO A 205 -8.70 19.89 2.49
C PRO A 205 -9.23 18.79 3.37
N GLY A 206 -8.54 17.64 3.36
CA GLY A 206 -8.83 16.58 4.30
C GLY A 206 -8.66 17.13 5.71
N SER A 207 -9.56 16.78 6.60
CA SER A 207 -9.35 17.01 8.03
C SER A 207 -8.05 16.30 8.42
N ALA A 208 -7.04 17.08 8.77
CA ALA A 208 -5.80 16.56 9.29
C ALA A 208 -6.01 16.02 10.71
#